data_71d9847e0caa69abf13f78e802106afb
#
_entry.id   71d9847e0caa69abf13f78e802106afb
#
_cell.length_a   1.000
_cell.length_b   1.000
_cell.length_c   1.000
_cell.angle_alpha   90.00
_cell.angle_beta   90.00
_cell.angle_gamma   90.00
#
_symmetry.space_group_name_H-M   'P 1'
#
loop_
_entity.id
_entity.type
_entity.pdbx_description
1 polymer ?
#
loop_
_entity_poly.entity_id
_entity_poly.type
_entity_poly.pdbx_seq_one_letter_code
_entity_poly.pdbx_strand_id
1 'polypeptide(L)'
;GLKCIVVQECYDSHGVGQPEIVEKARKCEALGAEVIQLTVGPELFYTFLSVLEDTGYFNASLYSPFGIAGVETLGYEIAVECREKYGKDPDMVVCTTAGGGMVTGTARGLLKAGCKNTQVVSASIDLTGLHMASDVQFNKKSRTTGHTGFGVPYATDPDHSDVPRSAARPLRYMDRYVTTTQGEVFYITEALANLEGLERGPAGNTALAAAFSLAQELPEDAIVVVSETEYTGAGKHIQPQLDFARENGI
;
A
#
# COMPACT_ATOMS: atom_id res chain seq x y z
N GLY A 1 7.53 -17.05 -22.08
CA GLY A 1 7.00 -16.57 -20.82
C GLY A 1 5.59 -17.07 -20.55
N LEU A 2 5.10 -16.84 -19.34
CA LEU A 2 3.72 -17.09 -18.98
C LEU A 2 2.83 -15.99 -19.56
N LYS A 3 1.58 -16.32 -19.91
CA LYS A 3 0.57 -15.30 -20.19
C LYS A 3 0.20 -14.59 -18.88
N CYS A 4 -0.01 -13.28 -18.94
CA CYS A 4 -0.36 -12.47 -17.79
C CYS A 4 -1.53 -11.56 -18.16
N ILE A 5 -2.54 -11.51 -17.31
CA ILE A 5 -3.65 -10.56 -17.38
C ILE A 5 -3.61 -9.71 -16.11
N VAL A 6 -3.63 -8.40 -16.29
CA VAL A 6 -3.67 -7.42 -15.20
C VAL A 6 -5.03 -6.72 -15.22
N VAL A 7 -5.74 -6.74 -14.11
CA VAL A 7 -6.99 -5.99 -13.94
C VAL A 7 -6.69 -4.80 -13.06
N GLN A 8 -6.85 -3.59 -13.59
CA GLN A 8 -6.38 -2.37 -12.94
C GLN A 8 -7.34 -1.20 -13.11
N GLU A 9 -7.61 -0.46 -12.04
CA GLU A 9 -8.35 0.80 -12.11
C GLU A 9 -7.44 1.91 -12.60
N CYS A 10 -7.66 2.39 -13.81
CA CYS A 10 -6.86 3.41 -14.48
C CYS A 10 -7.54 4.77 -14.54
N TYR A 11 -8.84 4.81 -14.37
CA TYR A 11 -9.67 6.00 -14.58
C TYR A 11 -10.51 6.30 -13.34
N ASP A 12 -10.84 7.58 -13.13
CA ASP A 12 -11.80 7.98 -12.11
C ASP A 12 -13.25 7.71 -12.54
N SER A 13 -14.22 7.99 -11.67
CA SER A 13 -15.65 7.81 -11.96
C SER A 13 -16.15 8.67 -13.12
N HIS A 14 -15.40 9.68 -13.54
CA HIS A 14 -15.69 10.54 -14.69
C HIS A 14 -14.93 10.11 -15.94
N GLY A 15 -14.18 9.02 -15.89
CA GLY A 15 -13.40 8.51 -17.01
C GLY A 15 -12.07 9.27 -17.25
N VAL A 16 -11.62 10.05 -16.28
CA VAL A 16 -10.33 10.75 -16.36
C VAL A 16 -9.21 9.82 -15.95
N GLY A 17 -8.25 9.59 -16.85
CA GLY A 17 -7.11 8.72 -16.58
C GLY A 17 -6.15 9.31 -15.57
N GLN A 18 -5.65 8.45 -14.67
CA GLN A 18 -4.60 8.81 -13.73
C GLN A 18 -3.23 8.60 -14.36
N PRO A 19 -2.41 9.65 -14.56
CA PRO A 19 -1.18 9.55 -15.34
C PRO A 19 -0.23 8.46 -14.87
N GLU A 20 0.00 8.33 -13.56
CA GLU A 20 0.90 7.30 -13.02
C GLU A 20 0.36 5.89 -13.22
N ILE A 21 -0.94 5.68 -13.06
CA ILE A 21 -1.56 4.35 -13.18
C ILE A 21 -1.66 3.93 -14.64
N VAL A 22 -2.00 4.86 -15.52
CA VAL A 22 -1.98 4.63 -16.98
C VAL A 22 -0.57 4.32 -17.47
N GLU A 23 0.46 4.96 -16.89
CA GLU A 23 1.86 4.64 -17.20
C GLU A 23 2.24 3.23 -16.74
N LYS A 24 1.79 2.79 -15.56
CA LYS A 24 1.96 1.41 -15.08
C LYS A 24 1.30 0.40 -16.04
N ALA A 25 0.07 0.67 -16.47
CA ALA A 25 -0.64 -0.16 -17.45
C ALA A 25 0.17 -0.32 -18.74
N ARG A 26 0.65 0.78 -19.31
CA ARG A 26 1.50 0.76 -20.50
C ARG A 26 2.80 -0.02 -20.33
N LYS A 27 3.41 0.03 -19.15
CA LYS A 27 4.60 -0.78 -18.86
C LYS A 27 4.27 -2.27 -18.83
N CYS A 28 3.14 -2.65 -18.26
CA CYS A 28 2.67 -4.04 -18.29
C CYS A 28 2.40 -4.53 -19.72
N GLU A 29 1.73 -3.72 -20.52
CA GLU A 29 1.47 -4.02 -21.96
C GLU A 29 2.78 -4.16 -22.75
N ALA A 30 3.74 -3.27 -22.53
CA ALA A 30 5.05 -3.33 -23.18
C ALA A 30 5.85 -4.61 -22.81
N LEU A 31 5.58 -5.21 -21.64
CA LEU A 31 6.13 -6.48 -21.22
C LEU A 31 5.32 -7.68 -21.72
N GLY A 32 4.24 -7.45 -22.48
CA GLY A 32 3.42 -8.50 -23.08
C GLY A 32 2.24 -8.96 -22.23
N ALA A 33 1.89 -8.24 -21.19
CA ALA A 33 0.66 -8.51 -20.45
C ALA A 33 -0.56 -7.94 -21.17
N GLU A 34 -1.69 -8.61 -21.04
CA GLU A 34 -3.00 -8.04 -21.34
C GLU A 34 -3.46 -7.20 -20.14
N VAL A 35 -3.88 -5.96 -20.37
CA VAL A 35 -4.33 -5.08 -19.28
C VAL A 35 -5.80 -4.72 -19.47
N ILE A 36 -6.63 -5.13 -18.53
CA ILE A 36 -8.04 -4.73 -18.45
C ILE A 36 -8.09 -3.47 -17.58
N GLN A 37 -8.34 -2.34 -18.24
CA GLN A 37 -8.38 -1.03 -17.60
C GLN A 37 -9.82 -0.69 -17.21
N LEU A 38 -10.02 -0.43 -15.92
CA LEU A 38 -11.31 -0.11 -15.33
C LEU A 38 -11.36 1.34 -14.85
N THR A 39 -12.57 1.86 -14.72
CA THR A 39 -12.85 3.00 -13.86
C THR A 39 -12.82 2.57 -12.39
N VAL A 40 -12.60 3.52 -11.49
CA VAL A 40 -12.69 3.23 -10.05
C VAL A 40 -14.12 2.85 -9.68
N GLY A 41 -14.29 1.77 -8.94
CA GLY A 41 -15.61 1.26 -8.56
C GLY A 41 -15.53 -0.14 -7.94
N PRO A 42 -16.68 -0.71 -7.64
CA PRO A 42 -16.76 -2.06 -7.06
C PRO A 42 -16.43 -3.17 -8.07
N GLU A 43 -16.30 -2.85 -9.35
CA GLU A 43 -16.14 -3.83 -10.43
C GLU A 43 -14.77 -4.51 -10.45
N LEU A 44 -13.75 -3.92 -9.79
CA LEU A 44 -12.38 -4.43 -9.83
C LEU A 44 -12.32 -5.91 -9.45
N PHE A 45 -12.84 -6.26 -8.28
CA PHE A 45 -12.79 -7.65 -7.79
C PHE A 45 -13.75 -8.56 -8.53
N TYR A 46 -14.91 -8.06 -8.95
CA TYR A 46 -15.83 -8.82 -9.76
C TYR A 46 -15.19 -9.21 -11.11
N THR A 47 -14.65 -8.23 -11.82
CA THR A 47 -13.95 -8.48 -13.10
C THR A 47 -12.76 -9.42 -12.90
N PHE A 48 -11.97 -9.22 -11.85
CA PHE A 48 -10.85 -10.09 -11.54
C PHE A 48 -11.29 -11.55 -11.32
N LEU A 49 -12.35 -11.78 -10.55
CA LEU A 49 -12.87 -13.12 -10.31
C LEU A 49 -13.46 -13.75 -11.57
N SER A 50 -14.18 -12.99 -12.40
CA SER A 50 -14.68 -13.47 -13.69
C SER A 50 -13.54 -13.87 -14.62
N VAL A 51 -12.48 -13.07 -14.71
CA VAL A 51 -11.30 -13.42 -15.52
C VAL A 51 -10.65 -14.70 -15.03
N LEU A 52 -10.55 -14.91 -13.71
CA LEU A 52 -10.03 -16.17 -13.16
C LEU A 52 -10.90 -17.36 -13.53
N GLU A 53 -12.23 -17.23 -13.45
CA GLU A 53 -13.19 -18.27 -13.80
C GLU A 53 -13.12 -18.61 -15.29
N ASP A 54 -13.11 -17.60 -16.16
CA ASP A 54 -13.10 -17.78 -17.61
C ASP A 54 -11.80 -18.38 -18.14
N THR A 55 -10.67 -18.01 -17.54
CA THR A 55 -9.34 -18.40 -18.03
C THR A 55 -8.73 -19.60 -17.33
N GLY A 56 -9.13 -19.86 -16.09
CA GLY A 56 -8.48 -20.84 -15.22
C GLY A 56 -7.04 -20.47 -14.85
N TYR A 57 -6.64 -19.22 -15.03
CA TYR A 57 -5.28 -18.78 -14.73
C TYR A 57 -5.01 -18.77 -13.22
N PHE A 58 -3.74 -18.83 -12.89
CA PHE A 58 -3.31 -18.77 -11.49
C PHE A 58 -3.54 -17.38 -10.91
N ASN A 59 -4.16 -17.32 -9.73
CA ASN A 59 -4.31 -16.07 -8.97
C ASN A 59 -2.98 -15.67 -8.34
N ALA A 60 -2.31 -14.71 -8.96
CA ALA A 60 -1.02 -14.16 -8.50
C ALA A 60 -1.16 -12.91 -7.61
N SER A 61 -2.39 -12.59 -7.15
CA SER A 61 -2.61 -11.43 -6.28
C SER A 61 -2.10 -11.67 -4.86
N LEU A 62 -1.87 -10.58 -4.11
CA LEU A 62 -1.57 -10.63 -2.67
C LEU A 62 -2.75 -11.09 -1.79
N TYR A 63 -3.92 -11.33 -2.38
CA TYR A 63 -5.05 -11.93 -1.68
C TYR A 63 -4.98 -13.45 -1.65
N SER A 64 -4.15 -14.05 -2.50
CA SER A 64 -3.93 -15.50 -2.51
C SER A 64 -3.04 -15.94 -1.35
N PRO A 65 -3.22 -17.15 -0.82
CA PRO A 65 -2.31 -17.72 0.18
C PRO A 65 -0.85 -17.77 -0.29
N PHE A 66 -0.63 -18.00 -1.58
CA PHE A 66 0.70 -18.08 -2.19
C PHE A 66 1.39 -16.70 -2.23
N GLY A 67 0.66 -15.64 -2.62
CA GLY A 67 1.19 -14.29 -2.62
C GLY A 67 1.61 -13.86 -1.21
N ILE A 68 0.77 -14.14 -0.21
CA ILE A 68 1.11 -13.84 1.19
C ILE A 68 2.30 -14.66 1.68
N ALA A 69 2.35 -15.95 1.35
CA ALA A 69 3.49 -16.80 1.72
C ALA A 69 4.80 -16.29 1.10
N GLY A 70 4.75 -15.73 -0.11
CA GLY A 70 5.92 -15.07 -0.72
C GLY A 70 6.38 -13.84 0.08
N VAL A 71 5.45 -13.03 0.57
CA VAL A 71 5.79 -11.83 1.38
C VAL A 71 6.33 -12.20 2.77
N GLU A 72 6.11 -13.42 3.27
CA GLU A 72 6.68 -13.86 4.56
C GLU A 72 8.21 -13.80 4.56
N THR A 73 8.86 -13.95 3.40
CA THR A 73 10.32 -13.80 3.28
C THR A 73 10.79 -12.42 3.71
N LEU A 74 10.05 -11.37 3.36
CA LEU A 74 10.38 -10.00 3.76
C LEU A 74 10.45 -9.85 5.28
N GLY A 75 9.42 -10.31 6.00
CA GLY A 75 9.43 -10.22 7.47
C GLY A 75 10.54 -11.04 8.12
N TYR A 76 10.84 -12.20 7.55
CA TYR A 76 11.95 -13.04 8.02
C TYR A 76 13.30 -12.37 7.80
N GLU A 77 13.53 -11.81 6.61
CA GLU A 77 14.77 -11.10 6.26
C GLU A 77 14.96 -9.85 7.13
N ILE A 78 13.91 -9.07 7.38
CA ILE A 78 13.96 -7.93 8.31
C ILE A 78 14.49 -8.36 9.68
N ALA A 79 13.97 -9.45 10.24
CA ALA A 79 14.41 -9.94 11.53
C ALA A 79 15.89 -10.36 11.54
N VAL A 80 16.30 -11.10 10.51
CA VAL A 80 17.69 -11.55 10.35
C VAL A 80 18.63 -10.35 10.23
N GLU A 81 18.32 -9.42 9.36
CA GLU A 81 19.16 -8.25 9.10
C GLU A 81 19.26 -7.33 10.31
N CYS A 82 18.17 -7.11 11.05
CA CYS A 82 18.20 -6.34 12.30
C CYS A 82 19.12 -6.99 13.35
N ARG A 83 19.03 -8.30 13.50
CA ARG A 83 19.93 -9.04 14.44
C ARG A 83 21.37 -8.97 14.03
N GLU A 84 21.67 -9.10 12.73
CA GLU A 84 23.04 -9.02 12.22
C GLU A 84 23.65 -7.62 12.36
N LYS A 85 22.88 -6.57 12.08
CA LYS A 85 23.36 -5.18 12.11
C LYS A 85 23.34 -4.54 13.49
N TYR A 86 22.29 -4.83 14.28
CA TYR A 86 22.00 -4.11 15.51
C TYR A 86 21.97 -5.00 16.75
N GLY A 87 22.09 -6.33 16.59
CA GLY A 87 22.12 -7.29 17.69
C GLY A 87 20.75 -7.53 18.37
N LYS A 88 19.66 -6.99 17.81
CA LYS A 88 18.31 -7.15 18.37
C LYS A 88 17.24 -7.21 17.28
N ASP A 89 16.04 -7.66 17.65
CA ASP A 89 14.86 -7.61 16.79
C ASP A 89 14.43 -6.15 16.56
N PRO A 90 13.71 -5.85 15.46
CA PRO A 90 13.10 -4.53 15.30
C PRO A 90 12.04 -4.30 16.40
N ASP A 91 12.00 -3.08 16.94
CA ASP A 91 10.99 -2.69 17.92
C ASP A 91 9.64 -2.46 17.23
N MET A 92 9.68 -1.90 16.01
CA MET A 92 8.49 -1.61 15.21
C MET A 92 8.74 -1.87 13.73
N VAL A 93 7.76 -2.42 13.04
CA VAL A 93 7.72 -2.52 11.57
C VAL A 93 6.44 -1.86 11.06
N VAL A 94 6.58 -0.85 10.18
CA VAL A 94 5.47 -0.09 9.62
C VAL A 94 5.29 -0.46 8.16
N CYS A 95 4.07 -0.87 7.80
CA CYS A 95 3.72 -1.27 6.45
C CYS A 95 2.60 -0.40 5.88
N THR A 96 2.75 0.07 4.66
CA THR A 96 1.63 0.64 3.91
C THR A 96 0.57 -0.42 3.66
N THR A 97 -0.67 -0.09 3.97
CA THR A 97 -1.76 -1.07 3.96
C THR A 97 -2.95 -0.57 3.15
N ALA A 98 -3.31 -1.32 2.12
CA ALA A 98 -4.60 -1.23 1.42
C ALA A 98 -5.39 -2.53 1.66
N GLY A 99 -5.13 -3.58 0.90
CA GLY A 99 -5.76 -4.90 1.09
C GLY A 99 -5.16 -5.76 2.20
N GLY A 100 -4.05 -5.34 2.83
CA GLY A 100 -3.45 -5.99 3.98
C GLY A 100 -2.56 -7.21 3.68
N GLY A 101 -2.29 -7.52 2.41
CA GLY A 101 -1.43 -8.64 2.05
C GLY A 101 0.01 -8.46 2.50
N MET A 102 0.55 -7.26 2.31
CA MET A 102 1.92 -6.90 2.72
C MET A 102 2.10 -7.04 4.24
N VAL A 103 1.29 -6.36 5.02
CA VAL A 103 1.39 -6.39 6.49
C VAL A 103 1.17 -7.80 7.04
N THR A 104 0.24 -8.56 6.46
CA THR A 104 0.01 -9.97 6.87
C THR A 104 1.24 -10.83 6.63
N GLY A 105 1.81 -10.77 5.42
CA GLY A 105 3.01 -11.56 5.10
C GLY A 105 4.21 -11.16 5.95
N THR A 106 4.46 -9.86 6.07
CA THR A 106 5.56 -9.34 6.88
C THR A 106 5.43 -9.80 8.35
N ALA A 107 4.26 -9.63 8.95
CA ALA A 107 4.04 -10.07 10.34
C ALA A 107 4.24 -11.58 10.53
N ARG A 108 3.74 -12.38 9.59
CA ARG A 108 3.94 -13.84 9.64
C ARG A 108 5.41 -14.22 9.49
N GLY A 109 6.16 -13.49 8.66
CA GLY A 109 7.60 -13.68 8.51
C GLY A 109 8.37 -13.35 9.79
N LEU A 110 8.06 -12.23 10.44
CA LEU A 110 8.60 -11.85 11.74
C LEU A 110 8.33 -12.92 12.80
N LEU A 111 7.08 -13.41 12.88
CA LEU A 111 6.70 -14.48 13.82
C LEU A 111 7.48 -15.78 13.55
N LYS A 112 7.66 -16.17 12.28
CA LYS A 112 8.48 -17.32 11.89
C LYS A 112 9.94 -17.16 12.28
N ALA A 113 10.46 -15.94 12.22
CA ALA A 113 11.81 -15.62 12.69
C ALA A 113 11.93 -15.55 14.22
N GLY A 114 10.83 -15.66 14.95
CA GLY A 114 10.80 -15.63 16.42
C GLY A 114 10.68 -14.24 17.03
N CYS A 115 10.39 -13.20 16.25
CA CYS A 115 10.13 -11.85 16.76
C CYS A 115 8.76 -11.80 17.43
N LYS A 116 8.74 -11.87 18.76
CA LYS A 116 7.49 -11.90 19.54
C LYS A 116 7.05 -10.54 20.09
N ASN A 117 7.98 -9.61 20.15
CA ASN A 117 7.79 -8.29 20.77
C ASN A 117 7.82 -7.14 19.74
N THR A 118 8.07 -7.44 18.49
CA THR A 118 8.04 -6.44 17.42
C THR A 118 6.62 -5.95 17.18
N GLN A 119 6.38 -4.67 17.30
CA GLN A 119 5.10 -4.06 16.99
C GLN A 119 4.91 -3.97 15.47
N VAL A 120 3.84 -4.52 14.95
CA VAL A 120 3.48 -4.43 13.53
C VAL A 120 2.39 -3.38 13.34
N VAL A 121 2.71 -2.36 12.55
CA VAL A 121 1.82 -1.23 12.31
C VAL A 121 1.36 -1.20 10.86
N SER A 122 0.06 -1.09 10.68
CA SER A 122 -0.58 -0.80 9.39
C SER A 122 -0.76 0.71 9.24
N ALA A 123 -0.24 1.28 8.16
CA ALA A 123 -0.41 2.69 7.82
C ALA A 123 -1.24 2.85 6.55
N SER A 124 -2.19 3.76 6.55
CA SER A 124 -3.02 4.08 5.38
C SER A 124 -3.32 5.58 5.31
N ILE A 125 -3.98 5.99 4.24
CA ILE A 125 -4.36 7.39 4.04
C ILE A 125 -5.66 7.69 4.78
N ASP A 126 -5.72 8.83 5.44
CA ASP A 126 -6.95 9.41 5.93
C ASP A 126 -7.78 9.91 4.74
N LEU A 127 -8.90 9.26 4.51
CA LEU A 127 -9.85 9.61 3.45
C LEU A 127 -11.06 10.39 3.98
N THR A 128 -11.01 10.86 5.21
CA THR A 128 -12.02 11.76 5.75
C THR A 128 -11.73 13.20 5.34
N GLY A 129 -12.77 13.97 5.08
CA GLY A 129 -12.62 15.37 4.70
C GLY A 129 -12.11 15.60 3.28
N LEU A 130 -11.42 16.72 3.08
CA LEU A 130 -10.86 17.12 1.78
C LEU A 130 -9.54 16.38 1.50
N HIS A 131 -9.47 15.79 0.33
CA HIS A 131 -8.22 15.26 -0.22
C HIS A 131 -8.22 15.36 -1.76
N MET A 132 -7.04 15.55 -2.35
CA MET A 132 -6.89 16.04 -3.71
C MET A 132 -7.43 15.14 -4.81
N ALA A 133 -7.07 13.89 -4.75
CA ALA A 133 -7.32 12.96 -5.84
C ALA A 133 -8.36 11.91 -5.47
N SER A 134 -9.27 12.26 -4.54
CA SER A 134 -10.30 11.33 -4.14
C SER A 134 -11.47 11.39 -5.11
N ASP A 135 -11.99 10.24 -5.43
CA ASP A 135 -13.28 10.11 -6.08
C ASP A 135 -14.37 10.01 -5.01
N VAL A 136 -15.05 11.13 -4.79
CA VAL A 136 -16.09 11.22 -3.74
C VAL A 136 -17.36 10.45 -4.07
N GLN A 137 -17.53 9.97 -5.29
CA GLN A 137 -18.69 9.16 -5.68
C GLN A 137 -18.51 7.69 -5.28
N PHE A 138 -17.26 7.23 -5.25
CA PHE A 138 -16.92 5.86 -4.92
C PHE A 138 -15.96 5.81 -3.73
N ASN A 139 -16.38 5.23 -2.66
CA ASN A 139 -15.61 4.85 -1.47
C ASN A 139 -14.37 5.69 -1.11
N LYS A 140 -14.27 6.92 -1.59
CA LYS A 140 -13.19 7.86 -1.26
C LYS A 140 -11.79 7.32 -1.57
N LYS A 141 -11.61 6.66 -2.70
CA LYS A 141 -10.29 6.23 -3.15
C LYS A 141 -9.38 7.43 -3.38
N SER A 142 -8.16 7.34 -2.87
CA SER A 142 -7.10 8.27 -3.19
C SER A 142 -6.34 7.76 -4.42
N ARG A 143 -6.42 8.49 -5.50
CA ARG A 143 -5.72 8.13 -6.73
C ARG A 143 -4.28 8.56 -6.73
N THR A 144 -3.98 9.63 -6.02
CA THR A 144 -2.64 10.16 -5.95
C THR A 144 -1.70 9.22 -5.23
N THR A 145 -2.17 8.57 -4.17
CA THR A 145 -1.39 7.57 -3.44
C THR A 145 -1.51 6.18 -4.05
N GLY A 146 -2.37 6.00 -5.06
CA GLY A 146 -2.53 4.73 -5.75
C GLY A 146 -3.20 3.62 -4.95
N HIS A 147 -3.79 3.92 -3.80
CA HIS A 147 -4.50 2.92 -3.00
C HIS A 147 -5.76 3.46 -2.36
N THR A 148 -6.68 2.56 -2.10
CA THR A 148 -7.83 2.81 -1.25
C THR A 148 -7.36 2.77 0.18
N GLY A 149 -7.78 3.73 1.00
CA GLY A 149 -7.56 3.61 2.42
C GLY A 149 -8.14 2.29 2.92
N PHE A 150 -7.35 1.52 3.64
CA PHE A 150 -7.85 0.35 4.35
C PHE A 150 -8.72 0.87 5.49
N GLY A 151 -9.95 1.18 5.14
CA GLY A 151 -10.88 1.73 6.11
C GLY A 151 -11.33 0.66 7.08
N VAL A 152 -11.39 1.01 8.35
CA VAL A 152 -12.06 0.18 9.36
C VAL A 152 -13.48 -0.22 8.92
N PRO A 153 -14.29 0.64 8.25
CA PRO A 153 -15.58 0.21 7.72
C PRO A 153 -15.52 -0.98 6.77
N TYR A 154 -14.52 -1.05 5.92
CA TYR A 154 -14.36 -2.18 4.99
C TYR A 154 -13.91 -3.47 5.70
N ALA A 155 -13.19 -3.35 6.80
CA ALA A 155 -12.79 -4.49 7.61
C ALA A 155 -13.93 -5.01 8.51
N THR A 156 -14.83 -4.12 8.92
CA THR A 156 -15.94 -4.43 9.84
C THR A 156 -17.26 -4.70 9.14
N ASP A 157 -17.44 -4.24 7.91
CA ASP A 157 -18.63 -4.46 7.10
C ASP A 157 -18.27 -5.15 5.79
N PRO A 158 -18.10 -6.48 5.81
CA PRO A 158 -17.72 -7.25 4.64
C PRO A 158 -18.76 -7.25 3.52
N ASP A 159 -20.01 -6.91 3.80
CA ASP A 159 -21.06 -6.87 2.80
C ASP A 159 -20.99 -5.62 1.91
N HIS A 160 -20.27 -4.60 2.37
CA HIS A 160 -20.01 -3.37 1.63
C HIS A 160 -18.55 -3.23 1.18
N SER A 161 -17.75 -4.27 1.36
CA SER A 161 -16.33 -4.27 1.00
C SER A 161 -16.13 -4.78 -0.43
N ASP A 162 -15.40 -4.04 -1.25
CA ASP A 162 -14.88 -4.51 -2.54
C ASP A 162 -13.87 -5.64 -2.35
N VAL A 163 -13.34 -5.78 -1.15
CA VAL A 163 -12.31 -6.75 -0.82
C VAL A 163 -12.96 -7.94 -0.15
N PRO A 164 -12.81 -9.15 -0.67
CA PRO A 164 -13.37 -10.36 -0.07
C PRO A 164 -12.97 -10.51 1.40
N ARG A 165 -13.62 -11.39 2.13
CA ARG A 165 -13.37 -11.68 3.57
C ARG A 165 -11.89 -11.82 3.95
N SER A 166 -11.01 -12.04 2.99
CA SER A 166 -9.55 -12.00 3.18
C SER A 166 -9.04 -10.63 3.66
N ALA A 167 -9.77 -9.55 3.45
CA ALA A 167 -9.39 -8.22 3.95
C ALA A 167 -9.40 -8.13 5.49
N ALA A 168 -10.17 -8.94 6.16
CA ALA A 168 -10.15 -9.04 7.62
C ALA A 168 -8.90 -9.76 8.18
N ARG A 169 -8.13 -10.41 7.30
CA ARG A 169 -6.94 -11.18 7.68
C ARG A 169 -5.88 -10.34 8.39
N PRO A 170 -5.51 -9.13 7.91
CA PRO A 170 -4.48 -8.33 8.54
C PRO A 170 -4.81 -7.95 9.98
N LEU A 171 -6.09 -7.84 10.33
CA LEU A 171 -6.53 -7.54 11.71
C LEU A 171 -6.02 -8.55 12.76
N ARG A 172 -5.61 -9.74 12.33
CA ARG A 172 -5.05 -10.78 13.20
C ARG A 172 -3.56 -10.64 13.45
N TYR A 173 -2.89 -9.77 12.69
CA TYR A 173 -1.44 -9.69 12.63
C TYR A 173 -0.89 -8.30 12.88
N MET A 174 -1.72 -7.27 12.80
CA MET A 174 -1.31 -5.91 13.15
C MET A 174 -1.65 -5.61 14.59
N ASP A 175 -0.73 -4.93 15.26
CA ASP A 175 -0.91 -4.46 16.63
C ASP A 175 -1.57 -3.07 16.65
N ARG A 176 -1.35 -2.28 15.59
CA ARG A 176 -1.81 -0.91 15.50
C ARG A 176 -2.17 -0.55 14.06
N TYR A 177 -3.22 0.24 13.89
CA TYR A 177 -3.62 0.85 12.62
C TYR A 177 -3.58 2.36 12.77
N VAL A 178 -2.90 3.03 11.85
CA VAL A 178 -2.76 4.50 11.84
C VAL A 178 -3.07 5.05 10.46
N THR A 179 -3.53 6.29 10.41
CA THR A 179 -3.75 7.03 9.17
C THR A 179 -2.86 8.26 9.13
N THR A 180 -2.44 8.63 7.93
CA THR A 180 -1.72 9.85 7.61
C THR A 180 -2.51 10.65 6.59
N THR A 181 -2.34 11.95 6.56
CA THR A 181 -2.92 12.80 5.50
C THR A 181 -2.14 12.66 4.21
N GLN A 182 -2.76 13.00 3.09
CA GLN A 182 -2.05 13.06 1.80
C GLN A 182 -0.93 14.09 1.82
N GLY A 183 -1.14 15.23 2.48
CA GLY A 183 -0.11 16.25 2.60
C GLY A 183 1.14 15.76 3.31
N GLU A 184 1.00 15.03 4.41
CA GLU A 184 2.11 14.39 5.11
C GLU A 184 2.87 13.42 4.20
N VAL A 185 2.15 12.60 3.44
CA VAL A 185 2.76 11.65 2.50
C VAL A 185 3.51 12.35 1.38
N PHE A 186 2.97 13.42 0.81
CA PHE A 186 3.66 14.19 -0.23
C PHE A 186 4.90 14.89 0.32
N TYR A 187 4.79 15.49 1.50
CA TYR A 187 5.90 16.13 2.15
C TYR A 187 7.05 15.15 2.42
N ILE A 188 6.75 14.01 3.00
CA ILE A 188 7.79 13.01 3.32
C ILE A 188 8.39 12.39 2.05
N THR A 189 7.62 12.27 0.97
CA THR A 189 8.12 11.80 -0.33
C THR A 189 9.16 12.74 -0.90
N GLU A 190 8.90 14.04 -0.86
CA GLU A 190 9.88 15.08 -1.26
C GLU A 190 11.10 15.10 -0.33
N ALA A 191 10.87 14.98 0.99
CA ALA A 191 11.95 14.97 1.96
C ALA A 191 12.88 13.77 1.74
N LEU A 192 12.34 12.58 1.51
CA LEU A 192 13.13 11.38 1.23
C LEU A 192 13.99 11.54 -0.03
N ALA A 193 13.42 12.07 -1.10
CA ALA A 193 14.15 12.31 -2.34
C ALA A 193 15.26 13.36 -2.15
N ASN A 194 14.97 14.45 -1.45
CA ASN A 194 15.92 15.57 -1.28
C ASN A 194 17.02 15.28 -0.25
N LEU A 195 16.72 14.55 0.82
CA LEU A 195 17.67 14.32 1.92
C LEU A 195 18.48 13.03 1.74
N GLU A 196 17.85 12.00 1.19
CA GLU A 196 18.44 10.66 1.09
C GLU A 196 18.72 10.24 -0.37
N GLY A 197 18.25 11.01 -1.36
CA GLY A 197 18.37 10.66 -2.77
C GLY A 197 17.55 9.45 -3.18
N LEU A 198 16.54 9.09 -2.41
CA LEU A 198 15.69 7.93 -2.64
C LEU A 198 14.34 8.36 -3.22
N GLU A 199 14.14 8.07 -4.49
CA GLU A 199 12.85 8.30 -5.13
C GLU A 199 11.92 7.11 -4.90
N ARG A 200 10.75 7.38 -4.32
CA ARG A 200 9.65 6.43 -4.16
C ARG A 200 8.34 7.10 -4.53
N GLY A 201 7.32 6.31 -4.84
CA GLY A 201 5.97 6.83 -5.04
C GLY A 201 5.29 7.21 -3.73
N PRO A 202 4.29 8.10 -3.77
CA PRO A 202 3.56 8.52 -2.57
C PRO A 202 2.91 7.37 -1.81
N ALA A 203 2.34 6.40 -2.53
CA ALA A 203 1.74 5.23 -1.88
C ALA A 203 2.77 4.42 -1.08
N GLY A 204 3.98 4.24 -1.62
CA GLY A 204 5.08 3.59 -0.92
C GLY A 204 5.49 4.31 0.35
N ASN A 205 5.51 5.62 0.32
CA ASN A 205 5.92 6.48 1.43
C ASN A 205 4.85 6.69 2.53
N THR A 206 3.66 6.12 2.39
CA THR A 206 2.63 6.19 3.44
C THR A 206 3.13 5.60 4.76
N ALA A 207 3.84 4.48 4.70
CA ALA A 207 4.44 3.87 5.89
C ALA A 207 5.53 4.76 6.49
N LEU A 208 6.33 5.45 5.68
CA LEU A 208 7.37 6.36 6.15
C LEU A 208 6.75 7.58 6.86
N ALA A 209 5.69 8.18 6.31
CA ALA A 209 4.99 9.28 6.94
C ALA A 209 4.46 8.90 8.33
N ALA A 210 3.84 7.72 8.45
CA ALA A 210 3.39 7.19 9.73
C ALA A 210 4.55 6.92 10.69
N ALA A 211 5.62 6.29 10.20
CA ALA A 211 6.79 5.94 11.01
C ALA A 211 7.49 7.18 11.59
N PHE A 212 7.52 8.27 10.84
CA PHE A 212 8.11 9.54 11.29
C PHE A 212 7.44 10.08 12.56
N SER A 213 6.12 9.99 12.63
CA SER A 213 5.36 10.38 13.82
C SER A 213 5.50 9.35 14.95
N LEU A 214 5.39 8.06 14.62
CA LEU A 214 5.43 6.97 15.59
C LEU A 214 6.81 6.83 16.26
N ALA A 215 7.88 7.09 15.55
CA ALA A 215 9.24 7.02 16.11
C ALA A 215 9.44 7.98 17.28
N GLN A 216 8.69 9.08 17.33
CA GLN A 216 8.76 10.04 18.44
C GLN A 216 8.18 9.49 19.75
N GLU A 217 7.42 8.41 19.70
CA GLU A 217 6.85 7.73 20.86
C GLU A 217 7.84 6.70 21.46
N LEU A 218 8.95 6.42 20.78
CA LEU A 218 9.87 5.34 21.09
C LEU A 218 11.19 5.88 21.72
N PRO A 219 11.94 5.04 22.46
CA PRO A 219 13.29 5.36 22.88
C PRO A 219 14.22 5.64 21.69
N GLU A 220 15.29 6.44 21.93
CA GLU A 220 16.26 6.82 20.89
C GLU A 220 16.99 5.63 20.26
N ASP A 221 17.14 4.52 20.99
CA ASP A 221 17.78 3.29 20.52
C ASP A 221 16.80 2.30 19.86
N ALA A 222 15.54 2.68 19.68
CA ALA A 222 14.55 1.84 19.02
C ALA A 222 14.85 1.66 17.53
N ILE A 223 14.62 0.45 17.04
CA ILE A 223 14.74 0.12 15.62
C ILE A 223 13.34 0.15 15.00
N VAL A 224 13.12 1.13 14.14
CA VAL A 224 11.90 1.25 13.34
C VAL A 224 12.22 0.89 11.90
N VAL A 225 11.57 -0.14 11.40
CA VAL A 225 11.70 -0.57 10.01
C VAL A 225 10.47 -0.14 9.22
N VAL A 226 10.69 0.46 8.05
CA VAL A 226 9.64 0.93 7.17
C VAL A 226 9.66 0.10 5.88
N SER A 227 8.50 -0.45 5.52
CA SER A 227 8.34 -1.15 4.25
C SER A 227 8.04 -0.16 3.13
N GLU A 228 9.07 0.28 2.43
CA GLU A 228 8.95 1.09 1.21
C GLU A 228 8.58 0.20 0.04
N THR A 229 7.54 0.55 -0.72
CA THR A 229 6.97 -0.41 -1.66
C THR A 229 7.15 -0.10 -3.12
N GLU A 230 6.95 1.14 -3.56
CA GLU A 230 6.90 1.38 -4.99
C GLU A 230 7.93 2.41 -5.49
N TYR A 231 8.38 2.17 -6.72
CA TYR A 231 9.04 3.16 -7.56
C TYR A 231 8.38 3.15 -8.93
N THR A 232 7.57 4.15 -9.23
CA THR A 232 6.80 4.20 -10.47
C THR A 232 7.04 5.45 -11.29
N GLY A 233 7.94 6.33 -10.82
CA GLY A 233 8.14 7.65 -11.41
C GLY A 233 7.03 8.64 -11.00
N ALA A 234 6.17 8.27 -10.06
CA ALA A 234 5.07 9.12 -9.60
C ALA A 234 5.56 10.41 -8.92
N GLY A 235 6.79 10.45 -8.42
CA GLY A 235 7.40 11.63 -7.81
C GLY A 235 7.34 12.88 -8.70
N LYS A 236 7.44 12.74 -10.00
CA LYS A 236 7.34 13.85 -10.95
C LYS A 236 5.96 14.52 -11.01
N HIS A 237 4.94 13.90 -10.43
CA HIS A 237 3.57 14.43 -10.39
C HIS A 237 3.20 15.04 -9.03
N ILE A 238 4.12 15.05 -8.07
CA ILE A 238 3.85 15.47 -6.68
C ILE A 238 3.80 16.98 -6.55
N GLN A 239 4.64 17.74 -7.26
CA GLN A 239 4.79 19.17 -7.03
C GLN A 239 3.46 19.95 -7.04
N PRO A 240 2.61 19.85 -8.06
CA PRO A 240 1.33 20.56 -8.04
C PRO A 240 0.41 20.09 -6.90
N GLN A 241 0.52 18.84 -6.51
CA GLN A 241 -0.30 18.23 -5.46
C GLN A 241 0.16 18.70 -4.07
N LEU A 242 1.46 18.83 -3.86
CA LEU A 242 2.03 19.31 -2.62
C LEU A 242 1.64 20.78 -2.37
N ASP A 243 1.67 21.62 -3.40
CA ASP A 243 1.26 23.00 -3.30
C ASP A 243 -0.23 23.11 -2.93
N PHE A 244 -1.09 22.35 -3.59
CA PHE A 244 -2.51 22.28 -3.23
C PHE A 244 -2.71 21.80 -1.79
N ALA A 245 -1.99 20.78 -1.35
CA ALA A 245 -2.09 20.26 0.03
C ALA A 245 -1.71 21.34 1.05
N ARG A 246 -0.63 22.07 0.79
CA ARG A 246 -0.19 23.20 1.64
C ARG A 246 -1.22 24.33 1.71
N GLU A 247 -1.80 24.71 0.57
CA GLU A 247 -2.82 25.77 0.49
C GLU A 247 -4.10 25.42 1.22
N ASN A 248 -4.44 24.14 1.29
CA ASN A 248 -5.67 23.63 1.90
C ASN A 248 -5.49 22.99 3.27
N GLY A 249 -4.27 22.93 3.79
CA GLY A 249 -4.00 22.37 5.12
C GLY A 249 -4.24 20.86 5.25
N ILE A 250 -3.99 20.11 4.19
CA ILE A 250 -4.13 18.64 4.14
C ILE A 250 -2.78 17.94 4.00
#